data_246cb4b940ba05747202bb6056182d83
#
_entry.id   246cb4b940ba05747202bb6056182d83
#
_cell.length_a   1.000
_cell.length_b   1.000
_cell.length_c   1.000
_cell.angle_alpha   90.00
_cell.angle_beta   90.00
_cell.angle_gamma   90.00
#
_symmetry.space_group_name_H-M   'P 1'
#
loop_
_entity.id
_entity.type
_entity.pdbx_description
1 polymer ?
#
loop_
_entity_poly.entity_id
_entity_poly.type
_entity_poly.pdbx_seq_one_letter_code
_entity_poly.pdbx_strand_id
1 'polypeptide(L)'
;METSGARTMTAGTFLVALTLVVLVLLLWHLRWVLLVLFGAVVVAVALDVLIVQVQKRTRLKRPQALAAVLGILLFAGGLLGQLLVPELISQFQQLGRDLPQLFSKVSDLLSSEPRLAQLNEALGEGLNLKGLQPLLGFAGGAANSLIQLFLMALLAILLALDPSSHRRMVVAVTPRPARQQMELLLDECRQALGGWLSGMTLSATSVFLLTWGGLLLLKAPLALLSALVCGLLTFVPTIGPTAATLLPTGLALLQSPQLMVSVLVFRLVLQNLEAFLLTPLLLRKTVNLLPTVALTAQLSLGALLGLPGVLLALPLVVVIQVLMQRVVVQQIMDRWA
;
A
#
# COMPACT_ATOMS: atom_id res chain seq x y z
N MET A 1 46.92 0.41 -38.26
CA MET A 1 46.63 1.73 -37.64
C MET A 1 45.19 2.06 -37.97
N GLU A 2 44.29 1.59 -37.12
CA GLU A 2 42.84 1.93 -37.25
C GLU A 2 42.58 3.15 -36.39
N THR A 3 42.23 4.25 -37.03
CA THR A 3 41.83 5.47 -36.34
C THR A 3 40.43 5.27 -35.78
N SER A 4 40.35 5.13 -34.48
CA SER A 4 39.10 5.17 -33.69
C SER A 4 38.30 6.43 -34.05
N GLY A 5 37.23 6.25 -34.80
CA GLY A 5 36.24 7.32 -35.09
C GLY A 5 35.51 7.76 -33.84
N ALA A 6 36.02 8.75 -33.15
CA ALA A 6 35.30 9.48 -32.13
C ALA A 6 34.04 10.06 -32.80
N ARG A 7 32.87 9.45 -32.62
CA ARG A 7 31.57 10.03 -33.03
C ARG A 7 31.40 11.35 -32.31
N THR A 8 31.65 12.45 -32.99
CA THR A 8 31.33 13.80 -32.53
C THR A 8 29.81 13.85 -32.27
N MET A 9 29.42 14.01 -31.00
CA MET A 9 28.01 14.20 -30.67
C MET A 9 27.51 15.45 -31.41
N THR A 10 26.52 15.26 -32.26
CA THR A 10 25.89 16.41 -32.95
C THR A 10 25.22 17.29 -31.89
N ALA A 11 25.19 18.63 -32.12
CA ALA A 11 24.57 19.59 -31.20
C ALA A 11 23.11 19.17 -30.81
N GLY A 12 22.39 18.51 -31.72
CA GLY A 12 21.07 17.95 -31.45
C GLY A 12 21.07 16.83 -30.43
N THR A 13 22.05 15.90 -30.50
CA THR A 13 22.16 14.78 -29.52
C THR A 13 22.53 15.32 -28.12
N PHE A 14 23.35 16.36 -28.07
CA PHE A 14 23.71 17.03 -26.81
C PHE A 14 22.49 17.71 -26.17
N LEU A 15 21.68 18.46 -26.98
CA LEU A 15 20.46 19.10 -26.51
C LEU A 15 19.42 18.08 -26.02
N VAL A 16 19.22 16.96 -26.72
CA VAL A 16 18.32 15.89 -26.27
C VAL A 16 18.80 15.28 -24.96
N ALA A 17 20.11 14.97 -24.84
CA ALA A 17 20.68 14.43 -23.60
C ALA A 17 20.53 15.43 -22.44
N LEU A 18 20.81 16.71 -22.66
CA LEU A 18 20.63 17.76 -21.65
C LEU A 18 19.16 17.89 -21.22
N THR A 19 18.23 17.88 -22.17
CA THR A 19 16.78 17.94 -21.88
C THR A 19 16.33 16.74 -21.06
N LEU A 20 16.82 15.53 -21.37
CA LEU A 20 16.52 14.33 -20.58
C LEU A 20 17.07 14.44 -19.16
N VAL A 21 18.32 14.90 -19.00
CA VAL A 21 18.90 15.11 -17.67
C VAL A 21 18.09 16.12 -16.85
N VAL A 22 17.75 17.27 -17.44
CA VAL A 22 16.91 18.28 -16.77
C VAL A 22 15.55 17.72 -16.39
N LEU A 23 14.92 16.95 -17.28
CA LEU A 23 13.63 16.29 -17.00
C LEU A 23 13.72 15.31 -15.83
N VAL A 24 14.77 14.47 -15.80
CA VAL A 24 15.00 13.52 -14.71
C VAL A 24 15.23 14.25 -13.37
N LEU A 25 16.04 15.31 -13.37
CA LEU A 25 16.28 16.12 -12.17
C LEU A 25 15.00 16.82 -11.70
N LEU A 26 14.18 17.33 -12.62
CA LEU A 26 12.88 17.94 -12.32
C LEU A 26 11.91 16.92 -11.72
N LEU A 27 11.78 15.74 -12.32
CA LEU A 27 10.96 14.64 -11.79
C LEU A 27 11.44 14.18 -10.40
N TRP A 28 12.75 14.11 -10.20
CA TRP A 28 13.34 13.80 -8.90
C TRP A 28 13.01 14.86 -7.85
N HIS A 29 13.10 16.13 -8.22
CA HIS A 29 12.74 17.23 -7.31
C HIS A 29 11.25 17.23 -6.96
N LEU A 30 10.39 16.93 -7.94
CA LEU A 30 8.94 16.90 -7.80
C LEU A 30 8.39 15.55 -7.30
N ARG A 31 9.24 14.58 -6.96
CA ARG A 31 8.82 13.21 -6.59
C ARG A 31 7.71 13.15 -5.53
N TRP A 32 7.78 14.03 -4.52
CA TRP A 32 6.77 14.11 -3.46
C TRP A 32 5.44 14.67 -3.96
N VAL A 33 5.48 15.67 -4.82
CA VAL A 33 4.28 16.23 -5.44
C VAL A 33 3.61 15.19 -6.33
N LEU A 34 4.41 14.48 -7.13
CA LEU A 34 3.92 13.39 -7.98
C LEU A 34 3.31 12.25 -7.16
N LEU A 35 3.91 11.91 -6.03
CA LEU A 35 3.39 10.90 -5.11
C LEU A 35 2.04 11.32 -4.54
N VAL A 36 1.91 12.58 -4.06
CA VAL A 36 0.66 13.12 -3.52
C VAL A 36 -0.42 13.17 -4.61
N LEU A 37 -0.06 13.61 -5.82
CA LEU A 37 -0.98 13.65 -6.95
C LEU A 37 -1.46 12.23 -7.34
N PHE A 38 -0.53 11.29 -7.45
CA PHE A 38 -0.87 9.91 -7.75
C PHE A 38 -1.73 9.29 -6.62
N GLY A 39 -1.38 9.51 -5.35
CA GLY A 39 -2.18 9.11 -4.21
C GLY A 39 -3.59 9.70 -4.24
N ALA A 40 -3.71 10.98 -4.63
CA ALA A 40 -5.02 11.62 -4.82
C ALA A 40 -5.85 10.95 -5.93
N VAL A 41 -5.22 10.55 -7.04
CA VAL A 41 -5.90 9.77 -8.10
C VAL A 41 -6.37 8.41 -7.57
N VAL A 42 -5.53 7.69 -6.82
CA VAL A 42 -5.88 6.39 -6.21
C VAL A 42 -7.07 6.53 -5.27
N VAL A 43 -7.04 7.53 -4.38
CA VAL A 43 -8.15 7.81 -3.45
C VAL A 43 -9.40 8.27 -4.21
N ALA A 44 -9.25 9.09 -5.26
CA ALA A 44 -10.37 9.51 -6.10
C ALA A 44 -11.05 8.33 -6.80
N VAL A 45 -10.29 7.34 -7.28
CA VAL A 45 -10.83 6.10 -7.86
C VAL A 45 -11.54 5.27 -6.79
N ALA A 46 -10.99 5.18 -5.57
CA ALA A 46 -11.67 4.52 -4.46
C ALA A 46 -13.04 5.17 -4.13
N LEU A 47 -13.06 6.51 -4.04
CA LEU A 47 -14.31 7.26 -3.84
C LEU A 47 -15.27 7.06 -5.01
N ASP A 48 -14.78 7.04 -6.25
CA ASP A 48 -15.60 6.85 -7.43
C ASP A 48 -16.29 5.48 -7.46
N VAL A 49 -15.64 4.41 -7.02
CA VAL A 49 -16.25 3.09 -6.85
C VAL A 49 -17.46 3.17 -5.92
N LEU A 50 -17.33 3.85 -4.77
CA LEU A 50 -18.41 4.03 -3.81
C LEU A 50 -19.51 4.93 -4.35
N ILE A 51 -19.16 6.05 -5.02
CA ILE A 51 -20.13 6.98 -5.64
C ILE A 51 -20.98 6.25 -6.66
N VAL A 52 -20.37 5.45 -7.55
CA VAL A 52 -21.08 4.67 -8.57
C VAL A 52 -22.01 3.64 -7.92
N GLN A 53 -21.63 3.00 -6.81
CA GLN A 53 -22.50 2.09 -6.08
C GLN A 53 -23.72 2.80 -5.48
N VAL A 54 -23.52 4.00 -4.89
CA VAL A 54 -24.62 4.82 -4.37
C VAL A 54 -25.53 5.26 -5.50
N GLN A 55 -24.99 5.75 -6.62
CA GLN A 55 -25.78 6.17 -7.78
C GLN A 55 -26.60 5.03 -8.41
N LYS A 56 -26.09 3.80 -8.40
CA LYS A 56 -26.84 2.62 -8.88
C LYS A 56 -28.05 2.26 -7.99
N ARG A 57 -27.99 2.58 -6.69
CA ARG A 57 -29.05 2.30 -5.73
C ARG A 57 -29.99 3.49 -5.50
N THR A 58 -29.53 4.69 -5.81
CA THR A 58 -30.24 5.95 -5.62
C THR A 58 -30.22 6.75 -6.91
N ARG A 59 -31.20 7.63 -7.13
CA ARG A 59 -31.23 8.52 -8.31
C ARG A 59 -30.49 9.84 -8.07
N LEU A 60 -29.50 9.84 -7.18
CA LEU A 60 -28.74 11.03 -6.81
C LEU A 60 -27.81 11.48 -7.94
N LYS A 61 -27.69 12.81 -8.12
CA LYS A 61 -26.68 13.40 -8.98
C LYS A 61 -25.29 13.19 -8.36
N ARG A 62 -24.23 13.21 -9.18
CA ARG A 62 -22.86 12.93 -8.73
C ARG A 62 -22.40 13.73 -7.50
N PRO A 63 -22.59 15.08 -7.42
CA PRO A 63 -22.21 15.83 -6.22
C PRO A 63 -22.95 15.39 -4.96
N GLN A 64 -24.23 15.06 -5.08
CA GLN A 64 -25.04 14.55 -3.98
C GLN A 64 -24.61 13.16 -3.52
N ALA A 65 -24.29 12.27 -4.47
CA ALA A 65 -23.76 10.94 -4.17
C ALA A 65 -22.37 11.03 -3.52
N LEU A 66 -21.49 11.94 -3.95
CA LEU A 66 -20.21 12.22 -3.30
C LEU A 66 -20.40 12.72 -1.87
N ALA A 67 -21.30 13.71 -1.66
CA ALA A 67 -21.59 14.21 -0.33
C ALA A 67 -22.16 13.10 0.59
N ALA A 68 -23.03 12.24 0.07
CA ALA A 68 -23.55 11.08 0.80
C ALA A 68 -22.44 10.09 1.17
N VAL A 69 -21.55 9.74 0.22
CA VAL A 69 -20.40 8.85 0.47
C VAL A 69 -19.46 9.45 1.52
N LEU A 70 -19.10 10.73 1.40
CA LEU A 70 -18.27 11.41 2.39
C LEU A 70 -18.96 11.46 3.76
N GLY A 71 -20.25 11.78 3.82
CA GLY A 71 -21.04 11.76 5.04
C GLY A 71 -21.07 10.38 5.71
N ILE A 72 -21.28 9.32 4.94
CA ILE A 72 -21.23 7.93 5.44
C ILE A 72 -19.85 7.58 5.95
N LEU A 73 -18.79 7.93 5.21
CA LEU A 73 -17.40 7.65 5.62
C LEU A 73 -17.02 8.41 6.90
N LEU A 74 -17.41 9.67 7.01
CA LEU A 74 -17.18 10.49 8.22
C LEU A 74 -17.98 9.96 9.41
N PHE A 75 -19.25 9.62 9.20
CA PHE A 75 -20.10 9.07 10.27
C PHE A 75 -19.61 7.69 10.73
N ALA A 76 -19.37 6.77 9.79
CA ALA A 76 -18.84 5.45 10.10
C ALA A 76 -17.44 5.52 10.70
N GLY A 77 -16.56 6.37 10.15
CA GLY A 77 -15.22 6.59 10.69
C GLY A 77 -15.24 7.22 12.07
N GLY A 78 -16.13 8.18 12.32
CA GLY A 78 -16.32 8.78 13.64
C GLY A 78 -16.85 7.79 14.68
N LEU A 79 -17.87 6.99 14.31
CA LEU A 79 -18.42 5.96 15.17
C LEU A 79 -17.40 4.87 15.50
N LEU A 80 -16.73 4.33 14.48
CA LEU A 80 -15.66 3.35 14.67
C LEU A 80 -14.49 3.95 15.46
N GLY A 81 -14.16 5.22 15.20
CA GLY A 81 -13.15 5.94 15.95
C GLY A 81 -13.47 6.02 17.44
N GLN A 82 -14.68 6.41 17.79
CA GLN A 82 -15.10 6.45 19.21
C GLN A 82 -15.05 5.07 19.90
N LEU A 83 -15.37 4.00 19.16
CA LEU A 83 -15.37 2.65 19.70
C LEU A 83 -13.96 2.03 19.78
N LEU A 84 -13.14 2.21 18.74
CA LEU A 84 -11.86 1.50 18.62
C LEU A 84 -10.65 2.31 19.09
N VAL A 85 -10.65 3.64 18.94
CA VAL A 85 -9.47 4.46 19.24
C VAL A 85 -9.08 4.40 20.72
N PRO A 86 -9.98 4.50 21.71
CA PRO A 86 -9.59 4.39 23.11
C PRO A 86 -8.93 3.06 23.43
N GLU A 87 -9.50 1.98 22.90
CA GLU A 87 -8.95 0.63 23.07
C GLU A 87 -7.59 0.47 22.38
N LEU A 88 -7.44 1.00 21.16
CA LEU A 88 -6.17 1.00 20.44
C LEU A 88 -5.09 1.80 21.17
N ILE A 89 -5.43 2.98 21.73
CA ILE A 89 -4.48 3.78 22.51
C ILE A 89 -4.01 3.00 23.74
N SER A 90 -4.94 2.39 24.47
CA SER A 90 -4.60 1.56 25.65
C SER A 90 -3.71 0.39 25.28
N GLN A 91 -4.04 -0.33 24.20
CA GLN A 91 -3.25 -1.45 23.69
C GLN A 91 -1.88 -1.00 23.17
N PHE A 92 -1.78 0.18 22.56
CA PHE A 92 -0.51 0.73 22.11
C PHE A 92 0.41 1.10 23.28
N GLN A 93 -0.15 1.67 24.34
CA GLN A 93 0.58 1.96 25.59
C GLN A 93 1.03 0.67 26.28
N GLN A 94 0.18 -0.36 26.28
CA GLN A 94 0.55 -1.68 26.81
C GLN A 94 1.67 -2.31 25.99
N LEU A 95 1.60 -2.27 24.65
CA LEU A 95 2.66 -2.76 23.78
C LEU A 95 4.00 -2.09 24.11
N GLY A 96 4.01 -0.76 24.32
CA GLY A 96 5.24 -0.04 24.70
C GLY A 96 5.85 -0.53 26.02
N ARG A 97 5.04 -1.04 26.96
CA ARG A 97 5.50 -1.63 28.22
C ARG A 97 5.95 -3.09 28.06
N ASP A 98 5.28 -3.83 27.17
CA ASP A 98 5.51 -5.26 26.99
C ASP A 98 6.70 -5.54 26.03
N LEU A 99 7.01 -4.61 25.13
CA LEU A 99 8.11 -4.76 24.16
C LEU A 99 9.47 -5.07 24.82
N PRO A 100 9.94 -4.34 25.86
CA PRO A 100 11.22 -4.66 26.49
C PRO A 100 11.24 -6.09 27.11
N GLN A 101 10.12 -6.51 27.71
CA GLN A 101 9.98 -7.86 28.24
C GLN A 101 9.98 -8.92 27.16
N LEU A 102 9.37 -8.63 26.00
CA LEU A 102 9.41 -9.53 24.84
C LEU A 102 10.84 -9.73 24.37
N PHE A 103 11.60 -8.64 24.23
CA PHE A 103 13.00 -8.69 23.79
C PHE A 103 13.87 -9.47 24.78
N SER A 104 13.74 -9.23 26.10
CA SER A 104 14.49 -9.99 27.10
C SER A 104 14.16 -11.48 27.03
N LYS A 105 12.87 -11.83 26.94
CA LYS A 105 12.44 -13.24 26.88
C LYS A 105 12.91 -13.95 25.63
N VAL A 106 12.91 -13.28 24.47
CA VAL A 106 13.45 -13.81 23.22
C VAL A 106 14.97 -13.97 23.32
N SER A 107 15.69 -12.97 23.87
CA SER A 107 17.13 -13.04 24.10
C SER A 107 17.52 -14.20 25.03
N ASP A 108 16.76 -14.42 26.12
CA ASP A 108 16.96 -15.51 27.05
C ASP A 108 16.77 -16.89 26.38
N LEU A 109 15.73 -17.02 25.54
CA LEU A 109 15.49 -18.25 24.77
C LEU A 109 16.59 -18.52 23.75
N LEU A 110 17.08 -17.48 23.06
CA LEU A 110 18.17 -17.60 22.08
C LEU A 110 19.51 -17.89 22.73
N SER A 111 19.78 -17.33 23.90
CA SER A 111 21.02 -17.57 24.65
C SER A 111 21.07 -18.95 25.33
N SER A 112 19.92 -19.56 25.59
CA SER A 112 19.84 -20.93 26.16
C SER A 112 20.29 -22.01 25.16
N GLU A 113 20.32 -21.71 23.83
CA GLU A 113 20.70 -22.65 22.79
C GLU A 113 22.00 -22.16 22.08
N PRO A 114 23.15 -22.89 22.24
CA PRO A 114 24.44 -22.46 21.68
C PRO A 114 24.43 -22.24 20.14
N ARG A 115 23.54 -22.93 19.43
CA ARG A 115 23.40 -22.80 17.97
C ARG A 115 22.72 -21.49 17.54
N LEU A 116 22.02 -20.83 18.46
CA LEU A 116 21.26 -19.60 18.21
C LEU A 116 21.97 -18.34 18.74
N ALA A 117 23.13 -18.51 19.39
CA ALA A 117 23.90 -17.40 19.95
C ALA A 117 24.29 -16.34 18.91
N GLN A 118 24.65 -16.76 17.68
CA GLN A 118 24.93 -15.84 16.58
C GLN A 118 23.72 -15.03 16.12
N LEU A 119 22.52 -15.63 16.20
CA LEU A 119 21.26 -14.93 15.95
C LEU A 119 20.94 -13.91 17.04
N ASN A 120 21.30 -14.19 18.28
CA ASN A 120 21.14 -13.26 19.40
C ASN A 120 22.01 -12.02 19.24
N GLU A 121 23.25 -12.17 18.74
CA GLU A 121 24.17 -11.08 18.45
C GLU A 121 23.65 -10.19 17.30
N ALA A 122 23.21 -10.81 16.20
CA ALA A 122 22.61 -10.11 15.07
C ALA A 122 21.27 -9.41 15.41
N LEU A 123 20.44 -10.02 16.26
CA LEU A 123 19.21 -9.42 16.75
C LEU A 123 19.48 -8.30 17.77
N GLY A 124 20.50 -8.44 18.62
CA GLY A 124 20.92 -7.43 19.60
C GLY A 124 21.39 -6.14 18.93
N GLU A 125 22.07 -6.22 17.80
CA GLU A 125 22.45 -5.05 17.00
C GLU A 125 21.26 -4.45 16.24
N GLY A 126 20.35 -5.29 15.70
CA GLY A 126 19.20 -4.84 14.89
C GLY A 126 18.01 -4.35 15.72
N LEU A 127 17.83 -4.87 16.94
CA LEU A 127 16.69 -4.58 17.83
C LEU A 127 17.00 -3.53 18.90
N ASN A 128 18.16 -2.87 18.84
CA ASN A 128 18.41 -1.69 19.66
C ASN A 128 17.24 -0.71 19.49
N LEU A 129 16.83 -0.05 20.58
CA LEU A 129 15.82 1.03 20.58
C LEU A 129 16.05 2.07 19.46
N LYS A 130 17.29 2.18 18.94
CA LYS A 130 17.63 2.94 17.73
C LYS A 130 16.95 2.42 16.47
N GLY A 131 16.68 1.12 16.34
CA GLY A 131 15.92 0.53 15.22
C GLY A 131 14.41 0.88 15.26
N LEU A 132 13.89 1.25 16.44
CA LEU A 132 12.52 1.74 16.62
C LEU A 132 12.40 3.26 16.45
N GLN A 133 13.52 3.99 16.40
CA GLN A 133 13.52 5.46 16.16
C GLN A 133 12.76 5.88 14.89
N PRO A 134 12.80 5.15 13.76
CA PRO A 134 11.94 5.47 12.62
C PRO A 134 10.47 5.40 12.95
N LEU A 135 10.03 4.43 13.79
CA LEU A 135 8.63 4.32 14.23
C LEU A 135 8.24 5.46 15.19
N LEU A 136 9.15 5.86 16.08
CA LEU A 136 8.95 7.01 16.97
C LEU A 136 9.09 8.34 16.22
N GLY A 137 9.90 8.41 15.18
CA GLY A 137 10.05 9.56 14.28
C GLY A 137 8.78 9.87 13.46
N PHE A 138 7.89 8.88 13.29
CA PHE A 138 6.55 9.12 12.74
C PHE A 138 5.77 10.14 13.57
N ALA A 139 5.95 10.18 14.89
CA ALA A 139 5.30 11.15 15.75
C ALA A 139 5.84 12.58 15.55
N GLY A 140 7.14 12.75 15.26
CA GLY A 140 7.77 14.06 15.01
C GLY A 140 7.48 14.65 13.63
N GLY A 141 7.23 13.78 12.62
CA GLY A 141 6.83 14.18 11.25
C GLY A 141 5.33 14.37 11.04
N ALA A 142 4.52 14.15 12.08
CA ALA A 142 3.06 14.10 11.97
C ALA A 142 2.45 15.37 11.36
N ALA A 143 2.94 16.56 11.67
CA ALA A 143 2.40 17.81 11.13
C ALA A 143 2.55 17.91 9.61
N ASN A 144 3.73 17.61 9.07
CA ASN A 144 3.96 17.62 7.62
C ASN A 144 3.17 16.51 6.92
N SER A 145 3.07 15.34 7.55
CA SER A 145 2.29 14.21 7.04
C SER A 145 0.79 14.54 7.01
N LEU A 146 0.26 15.22 8.01
CA LEU A 146 -1.14 15.68 8.05
C LEU A 146 -1.46 16.66 6.93
N ILE A 147 -0.57 17.65 6.67
CA ILE A 147 -0.74 18.59 5.55
C ILE A 147 -0.75 17.84 4.21
N GLN A 148 0.16 16.90 4.01
CA GLN A 148 0.21 16.09 2.78
C GLN A 148 -1.04 15.24 2.60
N LEU A 149 -1.51 14.58 3.67
CA LEU A 149 -2.76 13.80 3.67
C LEU A 149 -3.98 14.69 3.40
N PHE A 150 -4.03 15.88 4.00
CA PHE A 150 -5.09 16.83 3.76
C PHE A 150 -5.12 17.30 2.29
N LEU A 151 -3.97 17.67 1.73
CA LEU A 151 -3.86 18.07 0.32
C LEU A 151 -4.22 16.91 -0.62
N MET A 152 -3.77 15.70 -0.31
CA MET A 152 -4.12 14.50 -1.07
C MET A 152 -5.63 14.22 -1.03
N ALA A 153 -6.26 14.33 0.15
CA ALA A 153 -7.69 14.15 0.31
C ALA A 153 -8.50 15.24 -0.43
N LEU A 154 -8.07 16.50 -0.33
CA LEU A 154 -8.69 17.61 -1.03
C LEU A 154 -8.63 17.42 -2.54
N LEU A 155 -7.45 17.09 -3.08
CA LEU A 155 -7.28 16.77 -4.51
C LEU A 155 -8.11 15.57 -4.92
N ALA A 156 -8.18 14.53 -4.11
CA ALA A 156 -8.99 13.35 -4.38
C ALA A 156 -10.49 13.68 -4.47
N ILE A 157 -10.99 14.52 -3.58
CA ILE A 157 -12.38 14.99 -3.60
C ILE A 157 -12.67 15.80 -4.86
N LEU A 158 -11.77 16.72 -5.24
CA LEU A 158 -11.91 17.52 -6.46
C LEU A 158 -11.91 16.64 -7.72
N LEU A 159 -11.00 15.66 -7.79
CA LEU A 159 -10.94 14.69 -8.88
C LEU A 159 -12.19 13.81 -8.93
N ALA A 160 -12.70 13.38 -7.78
CA ALA A 160 -13.91 12.55 -7.69
C ALA A 160 -15.19 13.33 -8.01
N LEU A 161 -15.22 14.65 -7.79
CA LEU A 161 -16.37 15.50 -8.06
C LEU A 161 -16.66 15.57 -9.57
N ASP A 162 -15.65 15.84 -10.39
CA ASP A 162 -15.77 15.92 -11.86
C ASP A 162 -14.63 15.20 -12.57
N PRO A 163 -14.62 13.86 -12.61
CA PRO A 163 -13.60 13.10 -13.32
C PRO A 163 -13.69 13.30 -14.83
N SER A 164 -14.87 13.68 -15.34
CA SER A 164 -15.08 13.85 -16.77
C SER A 164 -14.29 15.04 -17.33
N SER A 165 -14.21 16.15 -16.61
CA SER A 165 -13.43 17.32 -17.00
C SER A 165 -11.93 17.05 -16.96
N HIS A 166 -11.44 16.39 -15.91
CA HIS A 166 -10.03 16.01 -15.80
C HIS A 166 -9.62 15.04 -16.91
N ARG A 167 -10.48 14.04 -17.21
CA ARG A 167 -10.26 13.13 -18.34
C ARG A 167 -10.18 13.89 -19.66
N ARG A 168 -11.12 14.81 -19.92
CA ARG A 168 -11.10 15.64 -21.15
C ARG A 168 -9.83 16.46 -21.27
N MET A 169 -9.29 17.00 -20.18
CA MET A 169 -8.01 17.71 -20.20
C MET A 169 -6.86 16.80 -20.66
N VAL A 170 -6.74 15.60 -20.10
CA VAL A 170 -5.70 14.64 -20.50
C VAL A 170 -5.84 14.26 -21.99
N VAL A 171 -7.07 13.97 -22.42
CA VAL A 171 -7.34 13.64 -23.83
C VAL A 171 -7.07 14.83 -24.77
N ALA A 172 -7.37 16.05 -24.35
CA ALA A 172 -7.15 17.25 -25.17
C ALA A 172 -5.67 17.51 -25.47
N VAL A 173 -4.77 17.22 -24.53
CA VAL A 173 -3.31 17.33 -24.69
C VAL A 173 -2.76 16.22 -25.61
N THR A 174 -3.50 15.11 -25.75
CA THR A 174 -3.10 14.00 -26.62
C THR A 174 -3.27 14.34 -28.10
N PRO A 175 -2.32 13.98 -29.00
CA PRO A 175 -2.45 14.14 -30.43
C PRO A 175 -3.76 13.52 -30.97
N ARG A 176 -4.40 14.21 -31.93
CA ARG A 176 -5.72 13.80 -32.45
C ARG A 176 -5.86 12.30 -32.79
N PRO A 177 -4.91 11.66 -33.50
CA PRO A 177 -5.04 10.23 -33.86
C PRO A 177 -5.03 9.29 -32.66
N ALA A 178 -4.43 9.69 -31.52
CA ALA A 178 -4.30 8.86 -30.32
C ALA A 178 -5.38 9.14 -29.25
N ARG A 179 -6.28 10.09 -29.45
CA ARG A 179 -7.28 10.48 -28.43
C ARG A 179 -8.21 9.35 -28.03
N GLN A 180 -8.73 8.62 -29.00
CA GLN A 180 -9.62 7.47 -28.73
C GLN A 180 -8.90 6.38 -27.94
N GLN A 181 -7.64 6.11 -28.26
CA GLN A 181 -6.82 5.15 -27.54
C GLN A 181 -6.53 5.62 -26.10
N MET A 182 -6.27 6.91 -25.91
CA MET A 182 -6.08 7.51 -24.58
C MET A 182 -7.35 7.42 -23.74
N GLU A 183 -8.52 7.63 -24.30
CA GLU A 183 -9.79 7.45 -23.58
C GLU A 183 -9.98 6.01 -23.09
N LEU A 184 -9.75 5.02 -23.95
CA LEU A 184 -9.83 3.61 -23.58
C LEU A 184 -8.81 3.26 -22.49
N LEU A 185 -7.58 3.74 -22.63
CA LEU A 185 -6.51 3.51 -21.66
C LEU A 185 -6.86 4.07 -20.27
N LEU A 186 -7.40 5.28 -20.18
CA LEU A 186 -7.82 5.89 -18.92
C LEU A 186 -8.97 5.10 -18.28
N ASP A 187 -9.90 4.59 -19.07
CA ASP A 187 -11.00 3.75 -18.58
C ASP A 187 -10.48 2.40 -18.05
N GLU A 188 -9.55 1.76 -18.72
CA GLU A 188 -8.93 0.53 -18.28
C GLU A 188 -8.12 0.72 -17.00
N CYS A 189 -7.30 1.77 -16.92
CA CYS A 189 -6.58 2.11 -15.70
C CYS A 189 -7.53 2.34 -14.51
N ARG A 190 -8.64 3.07 -14.73
CA ARG A 190 -9.66 3.29 -13.70
C ARG A 190 -10.32 1.98 -13.25
N GLN A 191 -10.68 1.10 -14.20
CA GLN A 191 -11.28 -0.19 -13.89
C GLN A 191 -10.32 -1.13 -13.17
N ALA A 192 -9.07 -1.21 -13.61
CA ALA A 192 -8.04 -2.02 -12.99
C ALA A 192 -7.73 -1.55 -11.56
N LEU A 193 -7.52 -0.23 -11.36
CA LEU A 193 -7.32 0.36 -10.03
C LEU A 193 -8.54 0.16 -9.12
N GLY A 194 -9.74 0.43 -9.62
CA GLY A 194 -10.97 0.28 -8.82
C GLY A 194 -11.22 -1.17 -8.41
N GLY A 195 -11.00 -2.11 -9.32
CA GLY A 195 -11.07 -3.54 -9.04
C GLY A 195 -10.04 -3.98 -8.00
N TRP A 196 -8.77 -3.58 -8.19
CA TRP A 196 -7.69 -3.89 -7.26
C TRP A 196 -7.96 -3.30 -5.86
N LEU A 197 -8.32 -2.01 -5.77
CA LEU A 197 -8.65 -1.35 -4.49
C LEU A 197 -9.80 -2.04 -3.77
N SER A 198 -10.86 -2.39 -4.49
CA SER A 198 -12.02 -3.10 -3.91
C SER A 198 -11.61 -4.47 -3.36
N GLY A 199 -10.83 -5.24 -4.12
CA GLY A 199 -10.32 -6.53 -3.71
C GLY A 199 -9.41 -6.44 -2.49
N MET A 200 -8.44 -5.51 -2.50
CA MET A 200 -7.50 -5.30 -1.38
C MET A 200 -8.21 -4.82 -0.11
N THR A 201 -9.16 -3.90 -0.23
CA THR A 201 -9.93 -3.42 0.93
C THR A 201 -10.74 -4.56 1.54
N LEU A 202 -11.37 -5.38 0.71
CA LEU A 202 -12.15 -6.53 1.19
C LEU A 202 -11.25 -7.59 1.82
N SER A 203 -10.08 -7.89 1.23
CA SER A 203 -9.08 -8.80 1.81
C SER A 203 -8.58 -8.28 3.16
N ALA A 204 -8.11 -7.04 3.22
CA ALA A 204 -7.62 -6.42 4.46
C ALA A 204 -8.67 -6.41 5.58
N THR A 205 -9.94 -6.10 5.23
CA THR A 205 -11.06 -6.13 6.18
C THR A 205 -11.33 -7.54 6.67
N SER A 206 -11.31 -8.53 5.77
CA SER A 206 -11.51 -9.95 6.12
C SER A 206 -10.40 -10.44 7.05
N VAL A 207 -9.13 -10.15 6.73
CA VAL A 207 -7.98 -10.51 7.57
C VAL A 207 -8.07 -9.84 8.93
N PHE A 208 -8.43 -8.55 8.99
CA PHE A 208 -8.65 -7.84 10.25
C PHE A 208 -9.71 -8.53 11.10
N LEU A 209 -10.90 -8.75 10.56
CA LEU A 209 -12.04 -9.32 11.31
C LEU A 209 -11.76 -10.75 11.76
N LEU A 210 -11.23 -11.60 10.88
CA LEU A 210 -10.90 -12.99 11.21
C LEU A 210 -9.77 -13.09 12.24
N THR A 211 -8.74 -12.24 12.11
CA THR A 211 -7.66 -12.18 13.10
C THR A 211 -8.17 -11.68 14.43
N TRP A 212 -8.96 -10.62 14.46
CA TRP A 212 -9.52 -10.08 15.69
C TRP A 212 -10.40 -11.11 16.41
N GLY A 213 -11.37 -11.70 15.69
CA GLY A 213 -12.23 -12.74 16.24
C GLY A 213 -11.46 -13.97 16.75
N GLY A 214 -10.49 -14.47 15.99
CA GLY A 214 -9.66 -15.61 16.39
C GLY A 214 -8.78 -15.32 17.60
N LEU A 215 -8.14 -14.15 17.67
CA LEU A 215 -7.34 -13.75 18.84
C LEU A 215 -8.19 -13.52 20.09
N LEU A 216 -9.43 -13.00 19.95
CA LEU A 216 -10.37 -12.91 21.07
C LEU A 216 -10.78 -14.30 21.59
N LEU A 217 -11.06 -15.25 20.70
CA LEU A 217 -11.38 -16.62 21.08
C LEU A 217 -10.23 -17.32 21.80
N LEU A 218 -8.99 -17.06 21.36
CA LEU A 218 -7.77 -17.57 22.01
C LEU A 218 -7.39 -16.79 23.28
N LYS A 219 -8.13 -15.71 23.61
CA LYS A 219 -7.82 -14.80 24.73
C LYS A 219 -6.39 -14.23 24.65
N ALA A 220 -5.91 -14.00 23.42
CA ALA A 220 -4.59 -13.45 23.18
C ALA A 220 -4.53 -11.96 23.54
N PRO A 221 -3.38 -11.47 24.05
CA PRO A 221 -3.22 -10.08 24.42
C PRO A 221 -3.22 -9.18 23.18
N LEU A 222 -3.63 -7.92 23.37
CA LEU A 222 -3.64 -6.87 22.32
C LEU A 222 -4.29 -7.34 21.02
N ALA A 223 -5.41 -8.07 21.12
CA ALA A 223 -6.07 -8.70 19.97
C ALA A 223 -6.48 -7.70 18.90
N LEU A 224 -7.03 -6.55 19.29
CA LEU A 224 -7.47 -5.50 18.35
C LEU A 224 -6.29 -4.85 17.63
N LEU A 225 -5.23 -4.49 18.36
CA LEU A 225 -4.03 -3.90 17.79
C LEU A 225 -3.33 -4.87 16.83
N SER A 226 -3.17 -6.12 17.25
CA SER A 226 -2.59 -7.19 16.42
C SER A 226 -3.40 -7.41 15.13
N ALA A 227 -4.73 -7.45 15.24
CA ALA A 227 -5.60 -7.60 14.07
C ALA A 227 -5.51 -6.40 13.12
N LEU A 228 -5.46 -5.17 13.66
CA LEU A 228 -5.29 -3.96 12.87
C LEU A 228 -3.98 -3.98 12.09
N VAL A 229 -2.88 -4.33 12.76
CA VAL A 229 -1.57 -4.48 12.11
C VAL A 229 -1.61 -5.55 11.03
N CYS A 230 -2.25 -6.70 11.28
CA CYS A 230 -2.41 -7.76 10.30
C CYS A 230 -3.20 -7.29 9.07
N GLY A 231 -4.33 -6.62 9.27
CA GLY A 231 -5.14 -6.07 8.18
C GLY A 231 -4.39 -5.02 7.36
N LEU A 232 -3.67 -4.10 8.02
CA LEU A 232 -2.86 -3.09 7.32
C LEU A 232 -1.69 -3.69 6.54
N LEU A 233 -1.00 -4.68 7.12
CA LEU A 233 0.12 -5.35 6.46
C LEU A 233 -0.31 -6.22 5.27
N THR A 234 -1.59 -6.54 5.12
CA THR A 234 -2.12 -7.21 3.91
C THR A 234 -1.86 -6.39 2.64
N PHE A 235 -1.74 -5.05 2.74
CA PHE A 235 -1.36 -4.20 1.60
C PHE A 235 0.09 -4.38 1.15
N VAL A 236 0.91 -5.10 1.91
CA VAL A 236 2.30 -5.43 1.54
C VAL A 236 2.40 -6.93 1.23
N PRO A 237 2.23 -7.36 -0.04
CA PRO A 237 2.22 -8.78 -0.39
C PRO A 237 3.51 -9.49 0.04
N THR A 238 3.40 -10.77 0.34
CA THR A 238 4.47 -11.69 0.73
C THR A 238 5.16 -11.37 2.06
N ILE A 239 5.68 -10.16 2.27
CA ILE A 239 6.32 -9.76 3.53
C ILE A 239 5.27 -9.46 4.60
N GLY A 240 4.19 -8.79 4.21
CA GLY A 240 3.14 -8.34 5.13
C GLY A 240 2.52 -9.45 5.97
N PRO A 241 1.96 -10.51 5.37
CA PRO A 241 1.35 -11.61 6.14
C PRO A 241 2.32 -12.29 7.10
N THR A 242 3.58 -12.49 6.68
CA THR A 242 4.64 -13.08 7.52
C THR A 242 5.01 -12.15 8.68
N ALA A 243 5.30 -10.89 8.39
CA ALA A 243 5.61 -9.89 9.41
C ALA A 243 4.45 -9.66 10.38
N ALA A 244 3.21 -9.68 9.88
CA ALA A 244 2.00 -9.54 10.67
C ALA A 244 1.81 -10.66 11.70
N THR A 245 2.37 -11.85 11.45
CA THR A 245 2.28 -12.98 12.37
C THR A 245 3.21 -12.82 13.57
N LEU A 246 4.32 -12.07 13.44
CA LEU A 246 5.30 -11.91 14.51
C LEU A 246 4.73 -11.20 15.73
N LEU A 247 3.95 -10.14 15.55
CA LEU A 247 3.41 -9.34 16.65
C LEU A 247 2.48 -10.16 17.57
N PRO A 248 1.38 -10.76 17.11
CA PRO A 248 0.48 -11.52 17.96
C PRO A 248 1.15 -12.77 18.56
N THR A 249 2.04 -13.43 17.82
CA THR A 249 2.77 -14.60 18.30
C THR A 249 3.77 -14.23 19.40
N GLY A 250 4.52 -13.15 19.21
CA GLY A 250 5.45 -12.65 20.21
C GLY A 250 4.75 -12.22 21.50
N LEU A 251 3.64 -11.49 21.39
CA LEU A 251 2.85 -11.08 22.54
C LEU A 251 2.23 -12.29 23.29
N ALA A 252 1.79 -13.30 22.57
CA ALA A 252 1.29 -14.54 23.17
C ALA A 252 2.37 -15.30 23.95
N LEU A 253 3.65 -15.23 23.51
CA LEU A 253 4.80 -15.81 24.21
C LEU A 253 4.99 -15.20 25.61
N LEU A 254 4.64 -13.94 25.82
CA LEU A 254 4.73 -13.29 27.13
C LEU A 254 3.78 -13.94 28.15
N GLN A 255 2.62 -14.44 27.70
CA GLN A 255 1.67 -15.11 28.58
C GLN A 255 2.03 -16.58 28.80
N SER A 256 2.17 -17.36 27.72
CA SER A 256 2.60 -18.76 27.81
C SER A 256 3.09 -19.31 26.46
N PRO A 257 4.01 -20.30 26.46
CA PRO A 257 4.42 -21.00 25.25
C PRO A 257 3.27 -21.72 24.54
N GLN A 258 2.30 -22.23 25.27
CA GLN A 258 1.12 -22.92 24.71
C GLN A 258 0.26 -21.94 23.92
N LEU A 259 0.03 -20.73 24.45
CA LEU A 259 -0.71 -19.69 23.75
C LEU A 259 0.03 -19.22 22.49
N MET A 260 1.36 -19.05 22.58
CA MET A 260 2.20 -18.73 21.44
C MET A 260 2.00 -19.73 20.28
N VAL A 261 2.08 -21.04 20.58
CA VAL A 261 1.88 -22.09 19.57
C VAL A 261 0.47 -22.02 19.00
N SER A 262 -0.55 -21.85 19.85
CA SER A 262 -1.95 -21.74 19.41
C SER A 262 -2.18 -20.54 18.48
N VAL A 263 -1.62 -19.38 18.81
CA VAL A 263 -1.70 -18.17 17.98
C VAL A 263 -0.91 -18.36 16.68
N LEU A 264 0.27 -18.96 16.73
CA LEU A 264 1.08 -19.23 15.53
C LEU A 264 0.34 -20.16 14.57
N VAL A 265 -0.18 -21.29 15.07
CA VAL A 265 -0.95 -22.24 14.25
C VAL A 265 -2.19 -21.56 13.66
N PHE A 266 -2.96 -20.84 14.48
CA PHE A 266 -4.11 -20.06 14.01
C PHE A 266 -3.73 -19.08 12.89
N ARG A 267 -2.64 -18.33 13.07
CA ARG A 267 -2.18 -17.35 12.04
C ARG A 267 -1.72 -18.05 10.76
N LEU A 268 -0.99 -19.16 10.87
CA LEU A 268 -0.58 -19.95 9.68
C LEU A 268 -1.80 -20.51 8.93
N VAL A 269 -2.79 -21.03 9.63
CA VAL A 269 -4.04 -21.51 9.02
C VAL A 269 -4.77 -20.36 8.33
N LEU A 270 -4.91 -19.22 9.01
CA LEU A 270 -5.58 -18.04 8.43
C LEU A 270 -4.84 -17.50 7.22
N GLN A 271 -3.50 -17.44 7.25
CA GLN A 271 -2.67 -17.00 6.13
C GLN A 271 -2.81 -17.92 4.91
N ASN A 272 -2.87 -19.23 5.13
CA ASN A 272 -3.13 -20.18 4.06
C ASN A 272 -4.56 -20.05 3.51
N LEU A 273 -5.55 -19.86 4.39
CA LEU A 273 -6.93 -19.58 3.98
C LEU A 273 -7.03 -18.31 3.13
N GLU A 274 -6.33 -17.25 3.51
CA GLU A 274 -6.23 -16.01 2.75
C GLU A 274 -5.61 -16.27 1.36
N ALA A 275 -4.45 -16.90 1.32
CA ALA A 275 -3.71 -17.13 0.07
C ALA A 275 -4.46 -18.04 -0.92
N PHE A 276 -5.07 -19.13 -0.45
CA PHE A 276 -5.68 -20.13 -1.32
C PHE A 276 -7.17 -19.93 -1.55
N LEU A 277 -7.88 -19.23 -0.67
CA LEU A 277 -9.33 -19.05 -0.79
C LEU A 277 -9.71 -17.58 -0.97
N LEU A 278 -9.32 -16.69 -0.04
CA LEU A 278 -9.77 -15.29 -0.08
C LEU A 278 -9.17 -14.55 -1.26
N THR A 279 -7.87 -14.64 -1.47
CA THR A 279 -7.18 -13.95 -2.57
C THR A 279 -7.74 -14.32 -3.94
N PRO A 280 -7.89 -15.61 -4.33
CA PRO A 280 -8.50 -15.98 -5.62
C PRO A 280 -9.97 -15.56 -5.75
N LEU A 281 -10.73 -15.60 -4.65
CA LEU A 281 -12.15 -15.20 -4.68
C LEU A 281 -12.31 -13.69 -4.86
N LEU A 282 -11.47 -12.90 -4.19
CA LEU A 282 -11.60 -11.44 -4.15
C LEU A 282 -10.91 -10.76 -5.35
N LEU A 283 -9.82 -11.34 -5.84
CA LEU A 283 -9.01 -10.75 -6.92
C LEU A 283 -9.23 -11.38 -8.30
N ARG A 284 -10.24 -12.26 -8.47
CA ARG A 284 -10.54 -12.95 -9.74
C ARG A 284 -10.67 -12.05 -10.98
N LYS A 285 -11.00 -10.79 -10.80
CA LYS A 285 -11.21 -9.81 -11.88
C LYS A 285 -10.14 -8.73 -11.94
N THR A 286 -9.05 -8.90 -11.18
CA THR A 286 -7.99 -7.90 -11.09
C THR A 286 -6.73 -8.37 -11.80
N VAL A 287 -5.83 -7.45 -11.98
CA VAL A 287 -4.57 -7.65 -12.68
C VAL A 287 -3.72 -8.70 -11.95
N ASN A 288 -3.29 -9.74 -12.68
CA ASN A 288 -2.36 -10.75 -12.15
C ASN A 288 -0.98 -10.13 -11.98
N LEU A 289 -0.67 -9.68 -10.77
CA LEU A 289 0.66 -9.15 -10.45
C LEU A 289 1.61 -10.29 -10.09
N LEU A 290 2.75 -10.36 -10.79
CA LEU A 290 3.83 -11.26 -10.40
C LEU A 290 4.39 -10.82 -9.03
N PRO A 291 4.52 -11.73 -8.04
CA PRO A 291 5.03 -11.38 -6.71
C PRO A 291 6.40 -10.68 -6.74
N THR A 292 7.27 -11.08 -7.66
CA THR A 292 8.59 -10.47 -7.86
C THR A 292 8.48 -8.99 -8.27
N VAL A 293 7.57 -8.65 -9.19
CA VAL A 293 7.34 -7.27 -9.63
C VAL A 293 6.77 -6.44 -8.49
N ALA A 294 5.81 -7.00 -7.75
CA ALA A 294 5.21 -6.33 -6.59
C ALA A 294 6.26 -6.01 -5.51
N LEU A 295 7.08 -7.00 -5.14
CA LEU A 295 8.16 -6.83 -4.16
C LEU A 295 9.21 -5.81 -4.62
N THR A 296 9.69 -5.94 -5.86
CA THR A 296 10.70 -5.01 -6.39
C THR A 296 10.18 -3.58 -6.39
N ALA A 297 8.94 -3.37 -6.82
CA ALA A 297 8.32 -2.05 -6.81
C ALA A 297 8.18 -1.49 -5.38
N GLN A 298 7.75 -2.32 -4.41
CA GLN A 298 7.61 -1.89 -3.02
C GLN A 298 8.96 -1.57 -2.37
N LEU A 299 9.99 -2.39 -2.59
CA LEU A 299 11.33 -2.13 -2.09
C LEU A 299 11.92 -0.86 -2.71
N SER A 300 11.80 -0.70 -4.03
CA SER A 300 12.32 0.48 -4.74
C SER A 300 11.62 1.76 -4.31
N LEU A 301 10.28 1.79 -4.32
CA LEU A 301 9.52 2.98 -3.91
C LEU A 301 9.59 3.21 -2.40
N GLY A 302 9.73 2.15 -1.60
CA GLY A 302 9.98 2.26 -0.17
C GLY A 302 11.32 2.91 0.14
N ALA A 303 12.38 2.54 -0.56
CA ALA A 303 13.70 3.16 -0.43
C ALA A 303 13.71 4.63 -0.88
N LEU A 304 12.94 4.98 -1.92
CA LEU A 304 12.89 6.34 -2.48
C LEU A 304 11.97 7.29 -1.72
N LEU A 305 10.83 6.81 -1.24
CA LEU A 305 9.70 7.62 -0.77
C LEU A 305 9.17 7.16 0.60
N GLY A 306 9.83 6.19 1.24
CA GLY A 306 9.43 5.67 2.55
C GLY A 306 8.08 4.92 2.50
N LEU A 307 7.35 4.94 3.64
CA LEU A 307 6.08 4.23 3.78
C LEU A 307 5.01 4.61 2.74
N PRO A 308 4.81 5.91 2.40
CA PRO A 308 3.88 6.27 1.31
C PRO A 308 4.25 5.63 -0.02
N GLY A 309 5.56 5.49 -0.31
CA GLY A 309 6.05 4.78 -1.50
C GLY A 309 5.68 3.31 -1.50
N VAL A 310 5.82 2.61 -0.37
CA VAL A 310 5.42 1.20 -0.24
C VAL A 310 3.92 1.03 -0.48
N LEU A 311 3.08 1.88 0.10
CA LEU A 311 1.62 1.79 -0.02
C LEU A 311 1.12 2.08 -1.44
N LEU A 312 1.75 3.04 -2.14
CA LEU A 312 1.37 3.42 -3.50
C LEU A 312 2.09 2.60 -4.58
N ALA A 313 3.03 1.74 -4.21
CA ALA A 313 3.77 0.90 -5.15
C ALA A 313 2.84 -0.01 -5.97
N LEU A 314 1.94 -0.72 -5.32
CA LEU A 314 1.03 -1.66 -5.99
C LEU A 314 0.02 -0.97 -6.90
N PRO A 315 -0.69 0.09 -6.49
CA PRO A 315 -1.50 0.89 -7.40
C PRO A 315 -0.71 1.36 -8.63
N LEU A 316 0.54 1.78 -8.45
CA LEU A 316 1.40 2.21 -9.54
C LEU A 316 1.73 1.05 -10.49
N VAL A 317 2.08 -0.12 -9.96
CA VAL A 317 2.33 -1.33 -10.77
C VAL A 317 1.09 -1.73 -11.57
N VAL A 318 -0.12 -1.66 -10.97
CA VAL A 318 -1.38 -1.93 -11.68
C VAL A 318 -1.53 -0.99 -12.90
N VAL A 319 -1.29 0.30 -12.71
CA VAL A 319 -1.36 1.27 -13.82
C VAL A 319 -0.28 1.02 -14.86
N ILE A 320 0.97 0.79 -14.44
CA ILE A 320 2.08 0.49 -15.36
C ILE A 320 1.78 -0.78 -16.16
N GLN A 321 1.23 -1.81 -15.56
CA GLN A 321 0.90 -3.05 -16.25
C GLN A 321 -0.16 -2.84 -17.34
N VAL A 322 -1.22 -2.06 -17.07
CA VAL A 322 -2.22 -1.68 -18.08
C VAL A 322 -1.56 -0.89 -19.22
N LEU A 323 -0.71 0.09 -18.89
CA LEU A 323 0.04 0.88 -19.87
C LEU A 323 0.94 -0.01 -20.75
N MET A 324 1.71 -0.91 -20.13
CA MET A 324 2.60 -1.82 -20.87
C MET A 324 1.82 -2.75 -21.80
N GLN A 325 0.73 -3.32 -21.33
CA GLN A 325 -0.09 -4.22 -22.12
C GLN A 325 -0.73 -3.52 -23.31
N ARG A 326 -1.27 -2.33 -23.13
CA ARG A 326 -1.92 -1.58 -24.21
C ARG A 326 -0.93 -0.92 -25.17
N VAL A 327 0.07 -0.23 -24.65
CA VAL A 327 0.96 0.59 -25.48
C VAL A 327 2.08 -0.25 -26.08
N VAL A 328 2.76 -1.05 -25.25
CA VAL A 328 3.93 -1.81 -25.73
C VAL A 328 3.51 -3.06 -26.45
N VAL A 329 2.69 -3.93 -25.85
CA VAL A 329 2.32 -5.22 -26.46
C VAL A 329 1.40 -5.00 -27.65
N GLN A 330 0.22 -4.42 -27.46
CA GLN A 330 -0.80 -4.34 -28.51
C GLN A 330 -0.49 -3.32 -29.63
N GLN A 331 0.20 -2.21 -29.34
CA GLN A 331 0.47 -1.19 -30.35
C GLN A 331 1.84 -1.29 -31.02
N ILE A 332 2.83 -1.86 -30.36
CA ILE A 332 4.19 -1.99 -30.88
C ILE A 332 4.47 -3.43 -31.28
N MET A 333 4.37 -4.39 -30.34
CA MET A 333 4.81 -5.78 -30.61
C MET A 333 3.87 -6.52 -31.56
N ASP A 334 2.54 -6.43 -31.36
CA ASP A 334 1.56 -7.10 -32.23
C ASP A 334 1.48 -6.51 -33.66
N ARG A 335 2.10 -5.34 -33.91
CA ARG A 335 2.23 -4.78 -35.25
C ARG A 335 3.49 -5.25 -35.99
N TRP A 336 4.40 -5.91 -35.30
CA TRP A 336 5.65 -6.45 -35.86
C TRP A 336 5.55 -7.95 -36.15
N ALA A 337 4.47 -8.59 -35.66
CA ALA A 337 4.10 -9.97 -35.98
C ALA A 337 3.12 -10.00 -37.17
#